data_2578faed62a25d1cd7285b8223e4db65
#
_entry.id   2578faed62a25d1cd7285b8223e4db65
#
_cell.length_a   1.000
_cell.length_b   1.000
_cell.length_c   1.000
_cell.angle_alpha   90.00
_cell.angle_beta   90.00
_cell.angle_gamma   90.00
#
_symmetry.space_group_name_H-M   'P 1'
#
loop_
_entity.id
_entity.type
_entity.pdbx_description
1 polymer ?
#
loop_
_entity_poly.entity_id
_entity_poly.type
_entity_poly.pdbx_seq_one_letter_code
_entity_poly.pdbx_strand_id
1 'polypeptide(L)'
;FKLRQGVKFHDGTILDAEAVKLSFELGASQDLKRTRRNFFNFVEKIEAADKYTVRFTLKSPMTAFLERLSNGTAAIACPSLLRRAKTKQALAFEACGTGPYKLVRFNPAEELLVERNPDYRVPGLPKFKALRWVPVVENSTRAAMLQTGEAQFIQMAPVEQIPVLKADPNLMVNVVPSVVMRYMSMNMNEKPFDNPKVRQAVNYAINKQALCKVAYSGYARPADGVIPEQIPNAVKLGPWPYDPKKARELLKEAGYPNGFKTTLWSAYNNTTAVKTMQFVQQQLAQVGIKAEARALEAGQRVQVYGNKDPKKAPNRLYIIGWSNSTVDPDWGMRPALYSKNQPPVLNNEAYYQNPKVDALFDQALADTDPAKRAAEYKELQEMVWQDAPWAFLVFEDVTSAANKHLKNFNTLADGSFEFYSAEWQD
;
A
#
# COMPACT_ATOMS: atom_id res chain seq x y z
N PHE A 1 -17.06 21.41 -5.82
CA PHE A 1 -17.85 20.39 -5.14
C PHE A 1 -18.96 21.04 -4.35
N LYS A 2 -20.16 20.48 -4.46
CA LYS A 2 -21.30 20.84 -3.59
C LYS A 2 -21.32 19.88 -2.40
N LEU A 3 -21.29 20.41 -1.19
CA LEU A 3 -21.31 19.63 0.04
C LEU A 3 -22.75 19.25 0.43
N ARG A 4 -22.90 18.08 1.02
CA ARG A 4 -24.16 17.66 1.65
C ARG A 4 -24.44 18.54 2.87
N GLN A 5 -25.65 19.09 2.95
CA GLN A 5 -26.08 19.93 4.07
C GLN A 5 -26.50 19.11 5.28
N GLY A 6 -26.41 19.69 6.48
CA GLY A 6 -26.87 19.09 7.72
C GLY A 6 -25.99 17.99 8.29
N VAL A 7 -24.84 17.66 7.65
CA VAL A 7 -23.89 16.68 8.17
C VAL A 7 -23.16 17.24 9.39
N LYS A 8 -23.19 16.48 10.50
CA LYS A 8 -22.52 16.85 11.74
C LYS A 8 -21.19 16.11 11.91
N PHE A 9 -20.20 16.80 12.41
CA PHE A 9 -19.00 16.19 12.96
C PHE A 9 -19.28 15.48 14.29
N HIS A 10 -18.34 14.66 14.74
CA HIS A 10 -18.42 13.92 16.01
C HIS A 10 -18.53 14.84 17.24
N ASP A 11 -18.07 16.08 17.14
CA ASP A 11 -18.19 17.12 18.18
C ASP A 11 -19.50 17.94 18.08
N GLY A 12 -20.40 17.58 17.17
CA GLY A 12 -21.69 18.23 16.95
C GLY A 12 -21.66 19.44 16.01
N THR A 13 -20.48 19.93 15.61
CA THR A 13 -20.37 21.04 14.66
C THR A 13 -20.79 20.62 13.24
N ILE A 14 -21.25 21.57 12.44
CA ILE A 14 -21.74 21.31 11.09
C ILE A 14 -20.57 21.29 10.10
N LEU A 15 -20.60 20.32 9.18
CA LEU A 15 -19.70 20.28 8.03
C LEU A 15 -20.06 21.41 7.05
N ASP A 16 -19.08 22.27 6.75
CA ASP A 16 -19.19 23.33 5.76
C ASP A 16 -17.91 23.41 4.89
N ALA A 17 -17.90 24.35 3.96
CA ALA A 17 -16.80 24.53 3.01
C ALA A 17 -15.49 24.99 3.70
N GLU A 18 -15.58 25.77 4.78
CA GLU A 18 -14.42 26.20 5.55
C GLU A 18 -13.78 25.04 6.32
N ALA A 19 -14.56 24.09 6.82
CA ALA A 19 -14.04 22.88 7.46
C ALA A 19 -13.26 22.01 6.46
N VAL A 20 -13.73 21.88 5.22
CA VAL A 20 -13.03 21.17 4.15
C VAL A 20 -11.73 21.87 3.82
N LYS A 21 -11.78 23.18 3.55
CA LYS A 21 -10.60 24.01 3.25
C LYS A 21 -9.54 23.87 4.34
N LEU A 22 -9.91 24.05 5.60
CA LEU A 22 -9.02 23.91 6.75
C LEU A 22 -8.36 22.54 6.83
N SER A 23 -9.11 21.46 6.56
CA SER A 23 -8.59 20.08 6.59
C SER A 23 -7.49 19.88 5.55
N PHE A 24 -7.64 20.42 4.35
CA PHE A 24 -6.63 20.32 3.30
C PHE A 24 -5.45 21.25 3.54
N GLU A 25 -5.66 22.50 3.93
CA GLU A 25 -4.59 23.47 4.21
C GLU A 25 -3.67 22.99 5.33
N LEU A 26 -4.23 22.52 6.45
CA LEU A 26 -3.46 21.92 7.53
C LEU A 26 -2.86 20.57 7.16
N GLY A 27 -3.53 19.79 6.31
CA GLY A 27 -3.00 18.55 5.75
C GLY A 27 -1.76 18.77 4.89
N ALA A 28 -1.69 19.89 4.16
CA ALA A 28 -0.58 20.31 3.32
C ALA A 28 0.51 21.12 4.08
N SER A 29 0.25 21.53 5.32
CA SER A 29 1.15 22.38 6.13
C SER A 29 2.53 21.74 6.34
N GLN A 30 3.57 22.55 6.21
CA GLN A 30 4.96 22.14 6.47
C GLN A 30 5.22 21.84 7.95
N ASP A 31 4.55 22.56 8.83
CA ASP A 31 4.77 22.50 10.28
C ASP A 31 4.38 21.14 10.87
N LEU A 32 3.40 20.47 10.27
CA LEU A 32 2.95 19.17 10.72
C LEU A 32 3.68 17.98 10.06
N LYS A 33 4.64 18.22 9.14
CA LYS A 33 5.44 17.18 8.44
C LYS A 33 4.59 15.96 7.98
N ARG A 34 3.36 16.22 7.50
CA ARG A 34 2.42 15.15 7.14
C ARG A 34 2.78 14.55 5.79
N THR A 35 2.63 13.25 5.66
CA THR A 35 2.70 12.51 4.39
C THR A 35 1.67 13.02 3.35
N ARG A 36 0.55 13.58 3.82
CA ARG A 36 -0.49 14.22 2.98
C ARG A 36 0.01 15.36 2.11
N ARG A 37 1.04 16.07 2.49
CA ARG A 37 1.58 17.18 1.71
C ARG A 37 1.93 16.77 0.29
N ASN A 38 2.62 15.65 0.13
CA ASN A 38 3.02 15.16 -1.18
C ASN A 38 1.86 14.55 -1.97
N PHE A 39 0.80 14.13 -1.27
CA PHE A 39 -0.38 13.55 -1.88
C PHE A 39 -1.28 14.59 -2.58
N PHE A 40 -1.27 15.85 -2.09
CA PHE A 40 -2.09 16.96 -2.61
C PHE A 40 -1.26 18.15 -3.11
N ASN A 41 0.03 17.98 -3.41
CA ASN A 41 0.92 19.05 -3.86
C ASN A 41 0.56 19.65 -5.24
N PHE A 42 -0.32 18.99 -5.99
CA PHE A 42 -0.87 19.45 -7.25
C PHE A 42 -2.03 20.46 -7.11
N VAL A 43 -2.59 20.62 -5.91
CA VAL A 43 -3.59 21.64 -5.61
C VAL A 43 -2.91 22.99 -5.45
N GLU A 44 -3.35 23.98 -6.24
CA GLU A 44 -2.87 25.34 -6.16
C GLU A 44 -3.61 26.15 -5.08
N LYS A 45 -4.95 26.06 -5.10
CA LYS A 45 -5.83 26.84 -4.23
C LYS A 45 -7.08 26.06 -3.85
N ILE A 46 -7.55 26.28 -2.63
CA ILE A 46 -8.84 25.77 -2.13
C ILE A 46 -9.65 26.93 -1.59
N GLU A 47 -10.88 27.08 -2.06
CA GLU A 47 -11.77 28.17 -1.70
C GLU A 47 -13.12 27.67 -1.20
N ALA A 48 -13.59 28.24 -0.10
CA ALA A 48 -15.00 28.16 0.29
C ALA A 48 -15.76 29.22 -0.51
N ALA A 49 -16.29 28.84 -1.68
CA ALA A 49 -16.99 29.77 -2.57
C ALA A 49 -18.35 30.24 -1.98
N ASP A 50 -18.98 29.38 -1.23
CA ASP A 50 -20.11 29.65 -0.32
C ASP A 50 -20.07 28.63 0.83
N LYS A 51 -21.04 28.68 1.75
CA LYS A 51 -21.09 27.80 2.93
C LYS A 51 -20.99 26.31 2.61
N TYR A 52 -21.48 25.88 1.44
CA TYR A 52 -21.54 24.47 1.04
C TYR A 52 -20.92 24.20 -0.33
N THR A 53 -20.11 25.13 -0.84
CA THR A 53 -19.41 24.96 -2.13
C THR A 53 -17.90 25.11 -1.92
N VAL A 54 -17.16 24.05 -2.23
CA VAL A 54 -15.69 24.05 -2.23
C VAL A 54 -15.20 24.04 -3.68
N ARG A 55 -14.29 24.95 -3.99
CA ARG A 55 -13.58 25.02 -5.28
C ARG A 55 -12.12 24.63 -5.07
N PHE A 56 -11.66 23.66 -5.86
CA PHE A 56 -10.23 23.32 -5.96
C PHE A 56 -9.71 23.86 -7.29
N THR A 57 -8.64 24.65 -7.24
CA THR A 57 -7.85 25.03 -8.42
C THR A 57 -6.62 24.16 -8.46
N LEU A 58 -6.39 23.49 -9.57
CA LEU A 58 -5.23 22.62 -9.76
C LEU A 58 -4.14 23.36 -10.53
N LYS A 59 -2.87 23.06 -10.25
CA LYS A 59 -1.71 23.65 -10.95
C LYS A 59 -1.65 23.26 -12.42
N SER A 60 -2.19 22.10 -12.76
CA SER A 60 -2.30 21.54 -14.11
C SER A 60 -3.48 20.57 -14.16
N PRO A 61 -4.00 20.20 -15.33
CA PRO A 61 -4.96 19.12 -15.46
C PRO A 61 -4.46 17.85 -14.76
N MET A 62 -5.33 17.16 -14.05
CA MET A 62 -5.00 15.94 -13.33
C MET A 62 -6.18 14.98 -13.36
N THR A 63 -6.08 13.94 -14.16
CA THR A 63 -7.14 12.95 -14.35
C THR A 63 -7.40 12.11 -13.12
N ALA A 64 -6.38 11.88 -12.29
CA ALA A 64 -6.47 11.11 -11.04
C ALA A 64 -6.97 11.91 -9.82
N PHE A 65 -7.58 13.08 -10.02
CA PHE A 65 -7.97 13.96 -8.89
C PHE A 65 -9.05 13.34 -8.00
N LEU A 66 -10.10 12.75 -8.60
CA LEU A 66 -11.20 12.16 -7.84
C LEU A 66 -10.75 10.91 -7.08
N GLU A 67 -9.92 10.10 -7.71
CA GLU A 67 -9.29 8.92 -7.10
C GLU A 67 -8.39 9.31 -5.91
N ARG A 68 -7.69 10.44 -6.01
CA ARG A 68 -6.94 10.99 -4.87
C ARG A 68 -7.86 11.40 -3.72
N LEU A 69 -9.01 12.02 -4.02
CA LEU A 69 -9.97 12.42 -3.01
C LEU A 69 -10.70 11.23 -2.36
N SER A 70 -10.78 10.08 -3.01
CA SER A 70 -11.39 8.87 -2.43
C SER A 70 -10.49 8.18 -1.38
N ASN A 71 -9.20 8.51 -1.36
CA ASN A 71 -8.27 7.91 -0.40
C ASN A 71 -8.46 8.48 1.01
N GLY A 72 -8.29 7.65 2.04
CA GLY A 72 -8.41 8.05 3.45
C GLY A 72 -7.52 9.24 3.87
N THR A 73 -6.48 9.57 3.09
CA THR A 73 -5.66 10.77 3.29
C THR A 73 -6.45 12.07 3.05
N ALA A 74 -7.55 12.02 2.29
CA ALA A 74 -8.44 13.15 2.03
C ALA A 74 -9.56 13.31 3.08
N ALA A 75 -9.60 12.48 4.12
CA ALA A 75 -10.63 12.56 5.15
C ALA A 75 -10.70 13.95 5.81
N ILE A 76 -11.92 14.45 5.95
CA ILE A 76 -12.18 15.76 6.55
C ILE A 76 -12.30 15.61 8.07
N ALA A 77 -11.49 16.37 8.80
CA ALA A 77 -11.47 16.36 10.26
C ALA A 77 -12.21 17.57 10.85
N CYS A 78 -12.67 17.45 12.09
CA CYS A 78 -13.33 18.54 12.82
C CYS A 78 -12.41 19.77 12.92
N PRO A 79 -12.90 20.97 12.62
CA PRO A 79 -12.12 22.19 12.79
C PRO A 79 -11.60 22.41 14.23
N SER A 80 -12.38 21.99 15.24
CA SER A 80 -12.00 22.05 16.66
C SER A 80 -10.73 21.23 16.94
N LEU A 81 -10.66 19.98 16.43
CA LEU A 81 -9.48 19.13 16.55
C LEU A 81 -8.28 19.73 15.81
N LEU A 82 -8.48 20.17 14.58
CA LEU A 82 -7.41 20.71 13.73
C LEU A 82 -6.76 21.97 14.32
N ARG A 83 -7.56 22.88 14.88
CA ARG A 83 -7.06 24.11 15.51
C ARG A 83 -6.32 23.86 16.83
N ARG A 84 -6.76 22.85 17.59
CA ARG A 84 -6.15 22.45 18.87
C ARG A 84 -4.84 21.68 18.68
N ALA A 85 -4.76 20.84 17.67
CA ALA A 85 -3.64 19.94 17.46
C ALA A 85 -2.46 20.65 16.81
N LYS A 86 -1.59 21.22 17.63
CA LYS A 86 -0.36 21.93 17.22
C LYS A 86 0.78 21.01 16.76
N THR A 87 0.68 19.70 16.98
CA THR A 87 1.72 18.73 16.62
C THR A 87 1.13 17.51 15.91
N LYS A 88 1.94 16.84 15.06
CA LYS A 88 1.58 15.56 14.44
C LYS A 88 1.19 14.51 15.49
N GLN A 89 1.84 14.55 16.63
CA GLN A 89 1.67 13.59 17.72
C GLN A 89 0.31 13.75 18.41
N ALA A 90 -0.17 14.98 18.58
CA ALA A 90 -1.50 15.24 19.12
C ALA A 90 -2.64 14.69 18.25
N LEU A 91 -2.43 14.59 16.93
CA LEU A 91 -3.40 14.04 16.00
C LEU A 91 -3.29 12.51 15.84
N ALA A 92 -2.25 11.89 16.40
CA ALA A 92 -2.03 10.45 16.25
C ALA A 92 -2.99 9.61 17.11
N PHE A 93 -3.50 10.19 18.19
CA PHE A 93 -4.32 9.50 19.20
C PHE A 93 -5.74 10.06 19.30
N GLU A 94 -6.07 11.09 18.54
CA GLU A 94 -7.39 11.70 18.51
C GLU A 94 -7.99 11.62 17.11
N ALA A 95 -9.29 11.36 17.04
CA ALA A 95 -10.03 11.37 15.78
C ALA A 95 -11.36 12.09 15.97
N CYS A 96 -11.68 12.99 15.05
CA CYS A 96 -12.97 13.65 14.94
C CYS A 96 -13.26 13.88 13.46
N GLY A 97 -14.35 13.29 12.97
CA GLY A 97 -14.81 13.34 11.60
C GLY A 97 -16.33 13.29 11.52
N THR A 98 -16.85 12.87 10.36
CA THR A 98 -18.29 12.70 10.10
C THR A 98 -18.68 11.23 9.91
N GLY A 99 -17.80 10.32 10.30
CA GLY A 99 -17.95 8.88 10.08
C GLY A 99 -19.01 8.21 10.94
N PRO A 100 -19.29 6.92 10.67
CA PRO A 100 -20.32 6.15 11.37
C PRO A 100 -19.97 5.84 12.83
N TYR A 101 -18.69 5.89 13.18
CA TYR A 101 -18.21 5.61 14.53
C TYR A 101 -17.35 6.75 15.06
N LYS A 102 -17.42 7.00 16.37
CA LYS A 102 -16.61 7.96 17.14
C LYS A 102 -15.52 7.20 17.89
N LEU A 103 -14.32 7.78 17.94
CA LEU A 103 -13.23 7.25 18.72
C LEU A 103 -13.51 7.38 20.22
N VAL A 104 -13.42 6.27 20.95
CA VAL A 104 -13.50 6.22 22.42
C VAL A 104 -12.08 6.12 22.99
N ARG A 105 -11.30 5.16 22.52
CA ARG A 105 -9.92 4.91 22.98
C ARG A 105 -9.06 4.37 21.85
N PHE A 106 -7.82 4.82 21.80
CA PHE A 106 -6.81 4.26 20.92
C PHE A 106 -5.48 4.13 21.68
N ASN A 107 -5.09 2.88 21.95
CA ASN A 107 -3.76 2.50 22.37
C ASN A 107 -3.21 1.48 21.35
N PRO A 108 -2.20 1.83 20.55
CA PRO A 108 -1.68 0.93 19.51
C PRO A 108 -1.20 -0.45 20.02
N ALA A 109 -0.84 -0.56 21.30
CA ALA A 109 -0.39 -1.80 21.92
C ALA A 109 -1.53 -2.66 22.51
N GLU A 110 -2.69 -2.08 22.74
CA GLU A 110 -3.79 -2.73 23.44
C GLU A 110 -5.06 -2.85 22.59
N GLU A 111 -5.61 -1.70 22.15
CA GLU A 111 -6.86 -1.70 21.38
C GLU A 111 -7.15 -0.37 20.68
N LEU A 112 -8.02 -0.45 19.67
CA LEU A 112 -8.83 0.63 19.14
C LEU A 112 -10.30 0.33 19.49
N LEU A 113 -10.94 1.22 20.24
CA LEU A 113 -12.35 1.17 20.57
C LEU A 113 -13.08 2.35 19.97
N VAL A 114 -14.14 2.07 19.22
CA VAL A 114 -15.04 3.09 18.66
C VAL A 114 -16.49 2.78 19.02
N GLU A 115 -17.31 3.82 19.17
CA GLU A 115 -18.74 3.71 19.42
C GLU A 115 -19.58 4.32 18.29
N ARG A 116 -20.83 3.88 18.18
CA ARG A 116 -21.78 4.39 17.19
C ARG A 116 -21.90 5.91 17.26
N ASN A 117 -21.83 6.55 16.10
CA ASN A 117 -22.19 7.95 15.95
C ASN A 117 -23.72 8.06 15.77
N PRO A 118 -24.48 8.59 16.76
CA PRO A 118 -25.92 8.72 16.64
C PRO A 118 -26.37 9.74 15.58
N ASP A 119 -25.48 10.70 15.25
CA ASP A 119 -25.70 11.72 14.23
C ASP A 119 -25.16 11.32 12.85
N TYR A 120 -24.91 10.01 12.63
CA TYR A 120 -24.40 9.58 11.33
C TYR A 120 -25.43 9.85 10.23
N ARG A 121 -24.95 10.41 9.12
CA ARG A 121 -25.78 10.90 7.99
C ARG A 121 -26.67 9.86 7.31
N VAL A 122 -26.39 8.56 7.49
CA VAL A 122 -27.19 7.48 6.89
C VAL A 122 -28.11 6.92 7.96
N PRO A 123 -29.46 7.08 7.81
CA PRO A 123 -30.41 6.59 8.79
C PRO A 123 -30.27 5.08 9.04
N GLY A 124 -30.38 4.67 10.30
CA GLY A 124 -30.31 3.26 10.70
C GLY A 124 -28.93 2.62 10.69
N LEU A 125 -27.89 3.37 10.34
CA LEU A 125 -26.49 2.91 10.37
C LEU A 125 -25.66 3.75 11.35
N PRO A 126 -24.55 3.19 11.88
CA PRO A 126 -24.18 1.78 11.83
C PRO A 126 -25.05 0.91 12.72
N LYS A 127 -25.08 -0.42 12.47
CA LYS A 127 -25.89 -1.36 13.25
C LYS A 127 -25.28 -1.68 14.62
N PHE A 128 -23.98 -1.95 14.67
CA PHE A 128 -23.28 -2.24 15.92
C PHE A 128 -23.18 -1.00 16.82
N LYS A 129 -23.32 -1.21 18.14
CA LYS A 129 -23.16 -0.13 19.14
C LYS A 129 -21.69 0.30 19.27
N ALA A 130 -20.78 -0.66 19.19
CA ALA A 130 -19.34 -0.42 19.29
C ALA A 130 -18.57 -1.47 18.48
N LEU A 131 -17.34 -1.11 18.09
CA LEU A 131 -16.38 -2.01 17.49
C LEU A 131 -15.05 -1.89 18.25
N ARG A 132 -14.43 -3.04 18.50
CA ARG A 132 -13.15 -3.15 19.21
C ARG A 132 -12.15 -3.90 18.34
N TRP A 133 -10.99 -3.31 18.08
CA TRP A 133 -9.86 -3.97 17.43
C TRP A 133 -8.76 -4.20 18.44
N VAL A 134 -8.25 -5.43 18.47
CA VAL A 134 -7.14 -5.84 19.34
C VAL A 134 -5.97 -6.27 18.45
N PRO A 135 -4.77 -5.71 18.64
CA PRO A 135 -3.59 -6.13 17.91
C PRO A 135 -3.11 -7.49 18.43
N VAL A 136 -3.21 -8.53 17.61
CA VAL A 136 -2.71 -9.87 17.91
C VAL A 136 -1.68 -10.24 16.85
N VAL A 137 -0.40 -10.17 17.20
CA VAL A 137 0.72 -10.35 16.27
C VAL A 137 0.87 -11.80 15.83
N GLU A 138 0.63 -12.75 16.76
CA GLU A 138 0.84 -14.16 16.53
C GLU A 138 -0.33 -14.77 15.73
N ASN A 139 0.01 -15.45 14.62
CA ASN A 139 -0.95 -15.96 13.63
C ASN A 139 -1.91 -17.02 14.20
N SER A 140 -1.37 -17.99 14.96
CA SER A 140 -2.18 -19.09 15.51
C SER A 140 -3.12 -18.58 16.60
N THR A 141 -2.71 -17.62 17.41
CA THR A 141 -3.56 -16.98 18.40
C THR A 141 -4.74 -16.26 17.73
N ARG A 142 -4.50 -15.49 16.65
CA ARG A 142 -5.62 -14.84 15.93
C ARG A 142 -6.63 -15.83 15.39
N ALA A 143 -6.16 -16.93 14.80
CA ALA A 143 -7.06 -17.96 14.29
C ALA A 143 -7.84 -18.66 15.41
N ALA A 144 -7.19 -18.98 16.53
CA ALA A 144 -7.83 -19.59 17.69
C ALA A 144 -8.92 -18.67 18.29
N MET A 145 -8.66 -17.37 18.43
CA MET A 145 -9.66 -16.40 18.90
C MET A 145 -10.91 -16.38 18.01
N LEU A 146 -10.75 -16.53 16.68
CA LEU A 146 -11.89 -16.61 15.78
C LEU A 146 -12.65 -17.94 15.97
N GLN A 147 -11.96 -19.07 16.08
CA GLN A 147 -12.55 -20.39 16.27
C GLN A 147 -13.29 -20.52 17.60
N THR A 148 -12.78 -19.89 18.66
CA THR A 148 -13.42 -19.87 19.98
C THR A 148 -14.54 -18.83 20.12
N GLY A 149 -14.72 -17.95 19.14
CA GLY A 149 -15.69 -16.87 19.15
C GLY A 149 -15.28 -15.65 19.99
N GLU A 150 -14.04 -15.60 20.49
CA GLU A 150 -13.49 -14.43 21.17
C GLU A 150 -13.34 -13.26 20.20
N ALA A 151 -12.95 -13.53 18.94
CA ALA A 151 -13.00 -12.59 17.84
C ALA A 151 -14.11 -12.98 16.85
N GLN A 152 -14.84 -12.01 16.31
CA GLN A 152 -15.86 -12.22 15.29
C GLN A 152 -15.33 -12.03 13.87
N PHE A 153 -14.17 -11.36 13.75
CA PHE A 153 -13.49 -11.09 12.49
C PHE A 153 -11.98 -11.05 12.73
N ILE A 154 -11.21 -11.61 11.81
CA ILE A 154 -9.76 -11.44 11.76
C ILE A 154 -9.35 -10.91 10.38
N GLN A 155 -8.56 -9.85 10.40
CA GLN A 155 -7.86 -9.35 9.22
C GLN A 155 -6.56 -10.12 9.03
N MET A 156 -6.11 -10.27 7.79
CA MET A 156 -4.91 -11.05 7.45
C MET A 156 -4.98 -12.47 8.02
N ALA A 157 -6.06 -13.19 7.68
CA ALA A 157 -6.20 -14.60 8.04
C ALA A 157 -4.92 -15.35 7.64
N PRO A 158 -4.29 -16.13 8.56
CA PRO A 158 -3.04 -16.81 8.26
C PRO A 158 -3.19 -17.75 7.08
N VAL A 159 -2.42 -17.54 6.03
CA VAL A 159 -2.58 -18.27 4.76
C VAL A 159 -2.39 -19.77 4.93
N GLU A 160 -1.54 -20.19 5.85
CA GLU A 160 -1.30 -21.60 6.21
C GLU A 160 -2.48 -22.25 6.94
N GLN A 161 -3.36 -21.46 7.57
CA GLN A 161 -4.51 -21.95 8.33
C GLN A 161 -5.84 -21.81 7.58
N ILE A 162 -5.85 -21.18 6.43
CA ILE A 162 -7.08 -21.02 5.61
C ILE A 162 -7.81 -22.34 5.36
N PRO A 163 -7.14 -23.47 5.06
CA PRO A 163 -7.84 -24.75 4.88
C PRO A 163 -8.61 -25.18 6.13
N VAL A 164 -8.03 -24.99 7.31
CA VAL A 164 -8.65 -25.33 8.60
C VAL A 164 -9.83 -24.40 8.90
N LEU A 165 -9.65 -23.09 8.70
CA LEU A 165 -10.72 -22.10 8.90
C LEU A 165 -11.88 -22.31 7.94
N LYS A 166 -11.62 -22.71 6.70
CA LYS A 166 -12.68 -23.05 5.70
C LYS A 166 -13.44 -24.33 6.03
N ALA A 167 -12.83 -25.26 6.76
CA ALA A 167 -13.47 -26.51 7.18
C ALA A 167 -14.42 -26.30 8.38
N ASP A 168 -14.30 -25.18 9.10
CA ASP A 168 -15.20 -24.87 10.23
C ASP A 168 -16.55 -24.35 9.70
N PRO A 169 -17.68 -25.06 9.99
CA PRO A 169 -19.00 -24.67 9.51
C PRO A 169 -19.53 -23.36 10.08
N ASN A 170 -18.90 -22.83 11.12
CA ASN A 170 -19.29 -21.56 11.77
C ASN A 170 -18.51 -20.37 11.24
N LEU A 171 -17.53 -20.60 10.37
CA LEU A 171 -16.68 -19.55 9.83
C LEU A 171 -16.89 -19.35 8.33
N MET A 172 -16.53 -18.16 7.89
CA MET A 172 -16.38 -17.81 6.48
C MET A 172 -14.99 -17.23 6.27
N VAL A 173 -14.36 -17.57 5.14
CA VAL A 173 -13.05 -17.03 4.76
C VAL A 173 -13.20 -16.29 3.45
N ASN A 174 -12.80 -15.02 3.44
CA ASN A 174 -12.73 -14.20 2.25
C ASN A 174 -11.29 -14.16 1.72
N VAL A 175 -11.16 -14.37 0.42
CA VAL A 175 -9.90 -14.23 -0.33
C VAL A 175 -10.19 -13.32 -1.50
N VAL A 176 -9.58 -12.15 -1.51
CA VAL A 176 -9.82 -11.11 -2.50
C VAL A 176 -8.51 -10.80 -3.22
N PRO A 177 -8.45 -10.87 -4.56
CA PRO A 177 -7.30 -10.39 -5.32
C PRO A 177 -6.98 -8.94 -4.95
N SER A 178 -5.76 -8.70 -4.48
CA SER A 178 -5.41 -7.37 -3.97
C SER A 178 -4.82 -6.45 -5.03
N VAL A 179 -4.79 -5.16 -4.70
CA VAL A 179 -4.04 -4.12 -5.43
C VAL A 179 -2.63 -3.94 -4.85
N VAL A 180 -2.14 -4.93 -4.11
CA VAL A 180 -0.82 -4.91 -3.47
C VAL A 180 0.17 -5.73 -4.29
N MET A 181 1.25 -5.09 -4.71
CA MET A 181 2.40 -5.76 -5.30
C MET A 181 3.51 -5.92 -4.27
N ARG A 182 4.11 -7.12 -4.22
CA ARG A 182 5.37 -7.38 -3.53
C ARG A 182 6.49 -7.44 -4.53
N TYR A 183 7.52 -6.66 -4.26
CA TYR A 183 8.71 -6.59 -5.11
C TYR A 183 9.98 -6.50 -4.27
N MET A 184 11.10 -6.74 -4.91
CA MET A 184 12.41 -6.50 -4.33
C MET A 184 13.09 -5.41 -5.14
N SER A 185 13.21 -4.20 -4.56
CA SER A 185 13.95 -3.12 -5.18
C SER A 185 15.45 -3.42 -5.20
N MET A 186 16.11 -2.96 -6.24
CA MET A 186 17.55 -3.08 -6.44
C MET A 186 18.17 -1.69 -6.48
N ASN A 187 19.11 -1.38 -5.60
CA ASN A 187 19.74 -0.05 -5.55
C ASN A 187 20.59 0.18 -6.82
N MET A 188 19.98 0.84 -7.81
CA MET A 188 20.56 1.01 -9.15
C MET A 188 21.76 1.97 -9.19
N ASN A 189 22.02 2.74 -8.14
CA ASN A 189 23.19 3.62 -8.06
C ASN A 189 24.42 2.92 -7.48
N GLU A 190 24.30 1.63 -7.15
CA GLU A 190 25.36 0.85 -6.55
C GLU A 190 25.66 -0.42 -7.34
N LYS A 191 26.96 -0.70 -7.51
CA LYS A 191 27.37 -1.96 -8.13
C LYS A 191 26.98 -3.16 -7.27
N PRO A 192 26.54 -4.23 -7.91
CA PRO A 192 26.49 -4.47 -9.36
C PRO A 192 25.13 -4.13 -9.98
N PHE A 193 24.16 -3.53 -9.22
CA PHE A 193 22.78 -3.29 -9.65
C PHE A 193 22.61 -2.09 -10.60
N ASP A 194 23.68 -1.31 -10.83
CA ASP A 194 23.79 -0.32 -11.90
C ASP A 194 23.71 -0.96 -13.30
N ASN A 195 24.10 -2.25 -13.42
CA ASN A 195 24.08 -3.00 -14.68
C ASN A 195 22.70 -3.66 -14.92
N PRO A 196 21.99 -3.36 -16.02
CA PRO A 196 20.70 -3.94 -16.32
C PRO A 196 20.73 -5.48 -16.46
N LYS A 197 21.82 -6.07 -16.97
CA LYS A 197 21.96 -7.53 -17.07
C LYS A 197 21.93 -8.21 -15.70
N VAL A 198 22.50 -7.58 -14.67
CA VAL A 198 22.44 -8.08 -13.29
C VAL A 198 21.01 -8.05 -12.77
N ARG A 199 20.27 -6.96 -13.01
CA ARG A 199 18.88 -6.84 -12.55
C ARG A 199 17.95 -7.83 -13.26
N GLN A 200 18.16 -8.04 -14.55
CA GLN A 200 17.45 -9.07 -15.31
C GLN A 200 17.80 -10.47 -14.81
N ALA A 201 19.09 -10.75 -14.53
CA ALA A 201 19.54 -12.03 -13.97
C ALA A 201 18.85 -12.34 -12.63
N VAL A 202 18.70 -11.34 -11.76
CA VAL A 202 17.93 -11.47 -10.50
C VAL A 202 16.49 -11.87 -10.76
N ASN A 203 15.84 -11.29 -11.78
CA ASN A 203 14.47 -11.66 -12.16
C ASN A 203 14.36 -13.09 -12.69
N TYR A 204 15.32 -13.55 -13.52
CA TYR A 204 15.37 -14.93 -14.01
C TYR A 204 15.73 -15.95 -12.91
N ALA A 205 16.45 -15.53 -11.86
CA ALA A 205 16.89 -16.42 -10.80
C ALA A 205 15.80 -16.85 -9.84
N ILE A 206 14.65 -16.13 -9.78
CA ILE A 206 13.61 -16.36 -8.77
C ILE A 206 12.40 -17.07 -9.39
N ASN A 207 12.08 -18.26 -8.85
CA ASN A 207 10.87 -19.01 -9.19
C ASN A 207 9.65 -18.44 -8.47
N LYS A 208 8.94 -17.49 -9.12
CA LYS A 208 7.78 -16.82 -8.54
C LYS A 208 6.61 -17.78 -8.29
N GLN A 209 6.44 -18.79 -9.14
CA GLN A 209 5.41 -19.80 -8.97
C GLN A 209 5.63 -20.65 -7.71
N ALA A 210 6.87 -21.05 -7.46
CA ALA A 210 7.23 -21.75 -6.23
C ALA A 210 7.14 -20.84 -5.01
N LEU A 211 7.51 -19.55 -5.14
CA LEU A 211 7.36 -18.55 -4.09
C LEU A 211 5.90 -18.42 -3.63
N CYS A 212 4.94 -18.32 -4.56
CA CYS A 212 3.52 -18.30 -4.24
C CYS A 212 3.08 -19.50 -3.41
N LYS A 213 3.57 -20.69 -3.73
CA LYS A 213 3.25 -21.93 -2.99
C LYS A 213 3.90 -21.95 -1.60
N VAL A 214 5.19 -21.63 -1.52
CA VAL A 214 5.99 -21.80 -0.30
C VAL A 214 5.70 -20.72 0.75
N ALA A 215 5.64 -19.45 0.34
CA ALA A 215 5.49 -18.34 1.26
C ALA A 215 4.03 -17.93 1.45
N TYR A 216 3.18 -18.10 0.43
CA TYR A 216 1.80 -17.62 0.43
C TYR A 216 0.76 -18.74 0.44
N SER A 217 1.18 -20.01 0.54
CA SER A 217 0.27 -21.18 0.52
C SER A 217 -0.69 -21.21 -0.68
N GLY A 218 -0.31 -20.59 -1.80
CA GLY A 218 -1.12 -20.44 -3.01
C GLY A 218 -2.02 -19.20 -3.04
N TYR A 219 -2.05 -18.38 -1.98
CA TYR A 219 -2.84 -17.14 -1.89
C TYR A 219 -2.03 -15.92 -2.36
N ALA A 220 -1.44 -16.07 -3.52
CA ALA A 220 -0.76 -15.05 -4.30
C ALA A 220 -0.56 -15.57 -5.74
N ARG A 221 -0.36 -14.68 -6.68
CA ARG A 221 0.03 -15.02 -8.05
C ARG A 221 1.36 -14.36 -8.42
N PRO A 222 2.16 -14.96 -9.32
CA PRO A 222 3.35 -14.31 -9.85
C PRO A 222 3.01 -12.95 -10.45
N ALA A 223 3.83 -11.93 -10.16
CA ALA A 223 3.65 -10.63 -10.77
C ALA A 223 3.94 -10.73 -12.28
N ASP A 224 2.92 -10.47 -13.08
CA ASP A 224 2.93 -10.50 -14.54
C ASP A 224 2.87 -9.11 -15.19
N GLY A 225 3.05 -8.06 -14.39
CA GLY A 225 3.07 -6.66 -14.78
C GLY A 225 3.66 -5.79 -13.67
N VAL A 226 3.73 -4.49 -13.92
CA VAL A 226 4.23 -3.50 -12.96
C VAL A 226 3.20 -3.19 -11.87
N ILE A 227 1.93 -3.26 -12.21
CA ILE A 227 0.78 -3.10 -11.30
C ILE A 227 -0.24 -4.23 -11.51
N PRO A 228 -1.04 -4.56 -10.47
CA PRO A 228 -2.07 -5.61 -10.58
C PRO A 228 -3.14 -5.30 -11.62
N GLU A 229 -3.66 -6.37 -12.26
CA GLU A 229 -4.67 -6.26 -13.32
C GLU A 229 -6.00 -5.62 -12.90
N GLN A 230 -6.28 -5.51 -11.60
CA GLN A 230 -7.45 -4.80 -11.06
C GLN A 230 -7.35 -3.27 -11.24
N ILE A 231 -6.15 -2.77 -11.52
CA ILE A 231 -5.90 -1.36 -11.76
C ILE A 231 -6.14 -1.03 -13.23
N PRO A 232 -6.91 0.03 -13.56
CA PRO A 232 -7.06 0.48 -14.93
C PRO A 232 -5.71 0.69 -15.62
N ASN A 233 -5.62 0.37 -16.90
CA ASN A 233 -4.40 0.47 -17.71
C ASN A 233 -3.23 -0.41 -17.24
N ALA A 234 -3.46 -1.41 -16.39
CA ALA A 234 -2.46 -2.43 -16.10
C ALA A 234 -2.13 -3.24 -17.37
N VAL A 235 -0.86 -3.57 -17.54
CA VAL A 235 -0.36 -4.32 -18.71
C VAL A 235 0.21 -5.64 -18.26
N LYS A 236 -0.22 -6.73 -18.92
CA LYS A 236 0.38 -8.07 -18.73
C LYS A 236 1.65 -8.18 -19.57
N LEU A 237 2.79 -8.29 -18.90
CA LEU A 237 4.14 -8.30 -19.49
C LEU A 237 4.90 -9.60 -19.26
N GLY A 238 4.44 -10.42 -18.33
CA GLY A 238 5.16 -11.57 -17.88
C GLY A 238 4.28 -12.72 -17.42
N PRO A 239 4.65 -13.43 -16.35
CA PRO A 239 5.78 -13.15 -15.42
C PRO A 239 7.16 -13.38 -16.01
N TRP A 240 8.19 -12.77 -15.40
CA TRP A 240 9.57 -13.12 -15.75
C TRP A 240 9.81 -14.61 -15.56
N PRO A 241 10.30 -15.34 -16.59
CA PRO A 241 10.52 -16.78 -16.51
C PRO A 241 11.53 -17.15 -15.42
N TYR A 242 11.35 -18.32 -14.82
CA TYR A 242 12.40 -18.90 -13.97
C TYR A 242 13.41 -19.64 -14.86
N ASP A 243 14.59 -19.08 -15.00
CA ASP A 243 15.69 -19.65 -15.78
C ASP A 243 17.04 -19.37 -15.11
N PRO A 244 17.46 -20.21 -14.15
CA PRO A 244 18.76 -20.02 -13.49
C PRO A 244 19.98 -20.15 -14.42
N LYS A 245 19.82 -20.83 -15.57
CA LYS A 245 20.88 -20.91 -16.58
C LYS A 245 21.06 -19.56 -17.25
N LYS A 246 19.98 -18.95 -17.71
CA LYS A 246 19.96 -17.61 -18.29
C LYS A 246 20.45 -16.56 -17.29
N ALA A 247 20.06 -16.68 -16.02
CA ALA A 247 20.56 -15.80 -14.95
C ALA A 247 22.10 -15.86 -14.83
N ARG A 248 22.70 -17.05 -14.81
CA ARG A 248 24.17 -17.21 -14.78
C ARG A 248 24.86 -16.68 -16.05
N GLU A 249 24.26 -16.85 -17.21
CA GLU A 249 24.76 -16.29 -18.48
C GLU A 249 24.83 -14.76 -18.40
N LEU A 250 23.74 -14.11 -17.98
CA LEU A 250 23.65 -12.65 -17.81
C LEU A 250 24.65 -12.12 -16.77
N LEU A 251 24.81 -12.84 -15.65
CA LEU A 251 25.83 -12.49 -14.64
C LEU A 251 27.23 -12.58 -15.21
N LYS A 252 27.56 -13.62 -15.97
CA LYS A 252 28.84 -13.76 -16.65
C LYS A 252 29.10 -12.61 -17.64
N GLU A 253 28.10 -12.29 -18.47
CA GLU A 253 28.18 -11.16 -19.41
C GLU A 253 28.33 -9.81 -18.70
N ALA A 254 27.80 -9.68 -17.49
CA ALA A 254 27.94 -8.49 -16.64
C ALA A 254 29.27 -8.42 -15.88
N GLY A 255 30.15 -9.42 -16.03
CA GLY A 255 31.46 -9.48 -15.37
C GLY A 255 31.44 -10.19 -14.00
N TYR A 256 30.40 -10.92 -13.68
CA TYR A 256 30.23 -11.65 -12.41
C TYR A 256 30.07 -13.17 -12.61
N PRO A 257 31.01 -13.87 -13.27
CA PRO A 257 30.88 -15.30 -13.61
C PRO A 257 30.71 -16.20 -12.38
N ASN A 258 31.25 -15.79 -11.23
CA ASN A 258 31.18 -16.50 -9.95
C ASN A 258 30.15 -15.88 -8.97
N GLY A 259 29.30 -14.97 -9.45
CA GLY A 259 28.38 -14.21 -8.61
C GLY A 259 29.08 -13.14 -7.77
N PHE A 260 28.40 -12.72 -6.70
CA PHE A 260 28.89 -11.66 -5.80
C PHE A 260 28.22 -11.75 -4.43
N LYS A 261 28.75 -11.00 -3.45
CA LYS A 261 28.13 -10.81 -2.12
C LYS A 261 27.28 -9.54 -2.10
N THR A 262 26.17 -9.56 -1.40
CA THR A 262 25.26 -8.41 -1.26
C THR A 262 24.45 -8.49 0.03
N THR A 263 23.60 -7.48 0.29
CA THR A 263 22.62 -7.49 1.39
C THR A 263 21.20 -7.63 0.83
N LEU A 264 20.35 -8.37 1.54
CA LEU A 264 18.94 -8.58 1.23
C LEU A 264 18.11 -8.27 2.48
N TRP A 265 17.39 -7.17 2.48
CA TRP A 265 16.58 -6.78 3.62
C TRP A 265 15.10 -6.86 3.29
N SER A 266 14.29 -7.22 4.28
CA SER A 266 12.83 -7.17 4.18
C SER A 266 12.29 -6.03 5.03
N ALA A 267 11.37 -5.24 4.47
CA ALA A 267 10.64 -4.19 5.17
C ALA A 267 9.72 -4.72 6.28
N TYR A 268 9.51 -6.03 6.32
CA TYR A 268 8.57 -6.70 7.21
C TYR A 268 9.22 -7.92 7.85
N ASN A 269 8.77 -8.26 9.07
CA ASN A 269 9.26 -9.39 9.87
C ASN A 269 8.17 -10.43 10.21
N ASN A 270 6.96 -10.30 9.63
CA ASN A 270 5.94 -11.34 9.78
C ASN A 270 6.33 -12.65 9.06
N THR A 271 5.66 -13.72 9.40
CA THR A 271 5.96 -15.09 8.91
C THR A 271 6.08 -15.16 7.39
N THR A 272 5.12 -14.61 6.64
CA THR A 272 5.13 -14.61 5.17
C THR A 272 6.32 -13.83 4.60
N ALA A 273 6.63 -12.68 5.18
CA ALA A 273 7.75 -11.84 4.72
C ALA A 273 9.10 -12.52 4.98
N VAL A 274 9.27 -13.17 6.13
CA VAL A 274 10.49 -13.93 6.46
C VAL A 274 10.64 -15.13 5.52
N LYS A 275 9.57 -15.90 5.27
CA LYS A 275 9.59 -17.00 4.28
C LYS A 275 9.93 -16.50 2.87
N THR A 276 9.34 -15.38 2.45
CA THR A 276 9.65 -14.73 1.15
C THR A 276 11.13 -14.38 1.05
N MET A 277 11.68 -13.72 2.07
CA MET A 277 13.09 -13.32 2.10
C MET A 277 14.03 -14.53 2.06
N GLN A 278 13.78 -15.56 2.86
CA GLN A 278 14.59 -16.78 2.88
C GLN A 278 14.50 -17.53 1.55
N PHE A 279 13.32 -17.63 0.95
CA PHE A 279 13.15 -18.24 -0.37
C PHE A 279 13.96 -17.50 -1.44
N VAL A 280 13.84 -16.18 -1.50
CA VAL A 280 14.59 -15.33 -2.45
C VAL A 280 16.11 -15.49 -2.22
N GLN A 281 16.57 -15.48 -0.96
CA GLN A 281 17.98 -15.69 -0.62
C GLN A 281 18.52 -17.03 -1.18
N GLN A 282 17.77 -18.12 -0.99
CA GLN A 282 18.13 -19.44 -1.49
C GLN A 282 18.18 -19.49 -3.02
N GLN A 283 17.20 -18.88 -3.70
CA GLN A 283 17.17 -18.84 -5.17
C GLN A 283 18.35 -18.04 -5.74
N LEU A 284 18.69 -16.91 -5.15
CA LEU A 284 19.84 -16.09 -5.53
C LEU A 284 21.16 -16.83 -5.32
N ALA A 285 21.28 -17.59 -4.23
CA ALA A 285 22.47 -18.39 -3.95
C ALA A 285 22.74 -19.46 -5.02
N GLN A 286 21.71 -20.03 -5.65
CA GLN A 286 21.84 -21.01 -6.74
C GLN A 286 22.53 -20.45 -7.99
N VAL A 287 22.50 -19.12 -8.18
CA VAL A 287 23.18 -18.45 -9.30
C VAL A 287 24.46 -17.71 -8.86
N GLY A 288 24.93 -17.96 -7.62
CA GLY A 288 26.17 -17.38 -7.09
C GLY A 288 26.00 -16.05 -6.35
N ILE A 289 24.78 -15.50 -6.23
CA ILE A 289 24.53 -14.28 -5.50
C ILE A 289 24.34 -14.61 -4.01
N LYS A 290 25.33 -14.27 -3.18
CA LYS A 290 25.34 -14.55 -1.74
C LYS A 290 24.83 -13.33 -0.97
N ALA A 291 23.58 -13.37 -0.55
CA ALA A 291 22.93 -12.28 0.15
C ALA A 291 22.93 -12.50 1.68
N GLU A 292 23.36 -11.49 2.43
CA GLU A 292 23.13 -11.42 3.87
C GLU A 292 21.69 -10.92 4.12
N ALA A 293 20.86 -11.78 4.69
CA ALA A 293 19.43 -11.53 4.83
C ALA A 293 19.08 -10.95 6.21
N ARG A 294 18.22 -9.90 6.24
CA ARG A 294 17.72 -9.26 7.45
C ARG A 294 16.26 -8.82 7.31
N ALA A 295 15.40 -9.29 8.19
CA ALA A 295 14.03 -8.76 8.35
C ALA A 295 14.04 -7.58 9.34
N LEU A 296 13.35 -6.49 8.99
CA LEU A 296 13.38 -5.25 9.78
C LEU A 296 12.13 -5.13 10.65
N GLU A 297 12.34 -4.69 11.88
CA GLU A 297 11.26 -4.17 12.73
C GLU A 297 10.71 -2.86 12.17
N ALA A 298 9.42 -2.57 12.43
CA ALA A 298 8.72 -1.39 11.90
C ALA A 298 9.45 -0.07 12.17
N GLY A 299 10.06 0.10 13.34
CA GLY A 299 10.84 1.28 13.69
C GLY A 299 12.15 1.39 12.93
N GLN A 300 12.80 0.26 12.62
CA GLN A 300 14.06 0.23 11.86
C GLN A 300 13.84 0.56 10.38
N ARG A 301 12.67 0.19 9.83
CA ARG A 301 12.29 0.49 8.45
C ARG A 301 12.40 1.97 8.12
N VAL A 302 11.93 2.83 9.02
CA VAL A 302 11.94 4.30 8.83
C VAL A 302 13.37 4.85 8.73
N GLN A 303 14.32 4.28 9.48
CA GLN A 303 15.73 4.70 9.45
C GLN A 303 16.43 4.30 8.14
N VAL A 304 16.12 3.10 7.63
CA VAL A 304 16.65 2.62 6.34
C VAL A 304 16.10 3.40 5.17
N TYR A 305 14.82 3.70 5.23
CA TYR A 305 14.02 4.32 4.18
C TYR A 305 14.36 5.79 3.91
N GLY A 306 14.93 6.50 4.85
CA GLY A 306 15.15 7.95 4.78
C GLY A 306 16.49 8.37 4.21
N ASN A 307 17.31 7.46 3.67
CA ASN A 307 18.65 7.82 3.24
C ASN A 307 18.66 8.55 1.89
N LYS A 308 19.05 9.83 1.91
CA LYS A 308 19.17 10.68 0.70
C LYS A 308 20.29 10.22 -0.23
N ASP A 309 21.31 9.61 0.32
CA ASP A 309 22.48 9.14 -0.42
C ASP A 309 22.36 7.64 -0.67
N PRO A 310 22.14 7.21 -1.92
CA PRO A 310 22.02 5.79 -2.25
C PRO A 310 23.25 4.98 -1.89
N LYS A 311 24.44 5.60 -1.86
CA LYS A 311 25.70 4.96 -1.48
C LYS A 311 25.76 4.63 0.01
N LYS A 312 25.07 5.41 0.83
CA LYS A 312 24.96 5.22 2.28
C LYS A 312 23.77 4.35 2.68
N ALA A 313 22.87 4.01 1.74
CA ALA A 313 21.79 3.08 2.00
C ALA A 313 22.36 1.69 2.32
N PRO A 314 22.09 1.11 3.50
CA PRO A 314 22.70 -0.15 3.93
C PRO A 314 22.17 -1.35 3.14
N ASN A 315 20.99 -1.25 2.56
CA ASN A 315 20.36 -2.27 1.75
C ASN A 315 20.75 -2.11 0.27
N ARG A 316 21.08 -3.23 -0.37
CA ARG A 316 21.27 -3.30 -1.83
C ARG A 316 20.08 -3.93 -2.51
N LEU A 317 19.50 -4.94 -1.88
CA LEU A 317 18.22 -5.57 -2.23
C LEU A 317 17.23 -5.33 -1.09
N TYR A 318 16.01 -4.87 -1.42
CA TYR A 318 15.02 -4.54 -0.42
C TYR A 318 13.63 -5.05 -0.79
N ILE A 319 13.15 -6.07 -0.07
CA ILE A 319 11.80 -6.62 -0.25
C ILE A 319 10.80 -5.72 0.47
N ILE A 320 9.88 -5.18 -0.29
CA ILE A 320 8.82 -4.30 0.19
C ILE A 320 7.54 -4.53 -0.65
N GLY A 321 6.46 -3.89 -0.28
CA GLY A 321 5.23 -3.86 -1.06
C GLY A 321 4.69 -2.46 -1.23
N TRP A 322 3.96 -2.26 -2.32
CA TRP A 322 3.21 -1.05 -2.57
C TRP A 322 1.74 -1.38 -2.82
N SER A 323 0.84 -0.65 -2.17
CA SER A 323 -0.60 -0.76 -2.39
C SER A 323 -1.08 0.40 -3.25
N ASN A 324 -1.78 0.07 -4.34
CA ASN A 324 -2.45 1.08 -5.16
C ASN A 324 -3.81 1.47 -4.58
N SER A 325 -3.80 2.14 -3.43
CA SER A 325 -4.99 2.48 -2.64
C SER A 325 -5.92 3.52 -3.28
N THR A 326 -5.56 4.10 -4.43
CA THR A 326 -6.44 5.01 -5.19
C THR A 326 -7.08 4.37 -6.40
N VAL A 327 -6.69 3.12 -6.73
CA VAL A 327 -7.11 2.42 -7.94
C VAL A 327 -6.78 3.19 -9.23
N ASP A 328 -5.84 4.14 -9.19
CA ASP A 328 -5.30 4.85 -10.33
C ASP A 328 -3.85 4.44 -10.62
N PRO A 329 -3.45 4.17 -11.87
CA PRO A 329 -2.11 3.69 -12.20
C PRO A 329 -0.99 4.65 -11.79
N ASP A 330 -1.24 5.97 -11.77
CA ASP A 330 -0.24 6.95 -11.34
C ASP A 330 0.21 6.69 -9.89
N TRP A 331 -0.74 6.55 -8.96
CA TRP A 331 -0.41 6.26 -7.55
C TRP A 331 0.16 4.86 -7.36
N GLY A 332 -0.17 3.94 -8.25
CA GLY A 332 0.40 2.59 -8.24
C GLY A 332 1.89 2.55 -8.57
N MET A 333 2.39 3.52 -9.30
CA MET A 333 3.73 3.49 -9.87
C MET A 333 4.59 4.71 -9.51
N ARG A 334 4.07 5.92 -9.71
CA ARG A 334 4.83 7.18 -9.54
C ARG A 334 5.55 7.31 -8.20
N PRO A 335 4.95 6.99 -7.03
CA PRO A 335 5.64 7.10 -5.74
C PRO A 335 6.92 6.30 -5.64
N ALA A 336 7.01 5.16 -6.34
CA ALA A 336 8.11 4.21 -6.24
C ALA A 336 9.03 4.18 -7.47
N LEU A 337 8.69 4.91 -8.56
CA LEU A 337 9.43 4.85 -9.83
C LEU A 337 9.82 6.22 -10.40
N TYR A 338 9.13 7.31 -10.04
CA TYR A 338 9.44 8.64 -10.52
C TYR A 338 10.77 9.13 -9.92
N SER A 339 11.66 9.67 -10.75
CA SER A 339 13.03 10.01 -10.33
C SER A 339 13.09 11.01 -9.17
N LYS A 340 12.14 11.95 -9.07
CA LYS A 340 12.08 12.94 -7.99
C LYS A 340 11.53 12.37 -6.67
N ASN A 341 11.05 11.13 -6.68
CA ASN A 341 10.45 10.46 -5.52
C ASN A 341 11.42 9.53 -4.77
N GLN A 342 12.72 9.71 -4.99
CA GLN A 342 13.74 9.00 -4.22
C GLN A 342 13.66 9.38 -2.73
N PRO A 343 14.06 8.47 -1.82
CA PRO A 343 14.10 8.75 -0.39
C PRO A 343 14.89 10.05 -0.07
N PRO A 344 14.45 10.87 0.87
CA PRO A 344 13.32 10.71 1.79
C PRO A 344 12.01 11.32 1.26
N VAL A 345 11.91 11.67 -0.02
CA VAL A 345 10.72 12.34 -0.59
C VAL A 345 9.54 11.38 -0.63
N LEU A 346 9.71 10.23 -1.30
CA LEU A 346 8.76 9.13 -1.36
C LEU A 346 9.53 7.79 -1.48
N ASN A 347 8.99 6.82 -2.22
CA ASN A 347 9.27 5.40 -2.09
C ASN A 347 10.07 4.82 -3.28
N ASN A 348 10.84 5.65 -4.01
CA ASN A 348 11.72 5.14 -5.06
C ASN A 348 13.03 4.60 -4.46
N GLU A 349 12.92 3.48 -3.71
CA GLU A 349 14.07 2.85 -3.03
C GLU A 349 15.04 2.15 -3.97
N ALA A 350 14.64 1.94 -5.22
CA ALA A 350 15.55 1.49 -6.27
C ALA A 350 16.49 2.61 -6.73
N TYR A 351 16.20 3.86 -6.35
CA TYR A 351 16.85 5.06 -6.89
C TYR A 351 16.80 5.11 -8.41
N TYR A 352 15.72 4.56 -8.96
CA TYR A 352 15.48 4.49 -10.39
C TYR A 352 15.40 5.89 -11.00
N GLN A 353 16.04 6.06 -12.16
CA GLN A 353 16.02 7.30 -12.93
C GLN A 353 15.89 6.96 -14.41
N ASN A 354 14.84 7.42 -15.04
CA ASN A 354 14.65 7.35 -16.47
C ASN A 354 13.83 8.57 -16.96
N PRO A 355 14.46 9.56 -17.62
CA PRO A 355 13.76 10.77 -18.04
C PRO A 355 12.57 10.53 -18.97
N LYS A 356 12.58 9.44 -19.77
CA LYS A 356 11.43 9.07 -20.62
C LYS A 356 10.26 8.58 -19.80
N VAL A 357 10.53 7.74 -18.78
CA VAL A 357 9.51 7.25 -17.85
C VAL A 357 8.93 8.42 -17.05
N ASP A 358 9.77 9.36 -16.61
CA ASP A 358 9.30 10.56 -15.90
C ASP A 358 8.38 11.41 -16.80
N ALA A 359 8.76 11.60 -18.07
CA ALA A 359 7.93 12.34 -19.03
C ALA A 359 6.58 11.65 -19.29
N LEU A 360 6.58 10.31 -19.44
CA LEU A 360 5.34 9.55 -19.63
C LEU A 360 4.43 9.62 -18.39
N PHE A 361 5.00 9.61 -17.18
CA PHE A 361 4.22 9.85 -15.96
C PHE A 361 3.52 11.21 -16.00
N ASP A 362 4.25 12.27 -16.38
CA ASP A 362 3.71 13.63 -16.38
C ASP A 362 2.65 13.81 -17.49
N GLN A 363 2.86 13.23 -18.66
CA GLN A 363 1.90 13.20 -19.77
C GLN A 363 0.62 12.45 -19.38
N ALA A 364 0.74 11.19 -18.95
CA ALA A 364 -0.40 10.36 -18.61
C ALA A 364 -1.26 10.91 -17.45
N LEU A 365 -0.66 11.65 -16.53
CA LEU A 365 -1.40 12.31 -15.46
C LEU A 365 -2.23 13.49 -15.96
N ALA A 366 -1.72 14.22 -16.96
CA ALA A 366 -2.35 15.42 -17.52
C ALA A 366 -3.32 15.10 -18.66
N ASP A 367 -3.11 14.01 -19.40
CA ASP A 367 -3.91 13.70 -20.59
C ASP A 367 -5.32 13.24 -20.21
N THR A 368 -6.32 13.94 -20.74
CA THR A 368 -7.75 13.68 -20.53
C THR A 368 -8.34 12.73 -21.55
N ASP A 369 -7.61 12.40 -22.64
CA ASP A 369 -8.01 11.36 -23.59
C ASP A 369 -7.68 9.97 -23.03
N PRO A 370 -8.68 9.12 -22.76
CA PRO A 370 -8.44 7.80 -22.16
C PRO A 370 -7.57 6.90 -23.02
N ALA A 371 -7.63 6.99 -24.37
CA ALA A 371 -6.86 6.13 -25.27
C ALA A 371 -5.39 6.52 -25.27
N LYS A 372 -5.08 7.81 -25.31
CA LYS A 372 -3.70 8.29 -25.18
C LYS A 372 -3.11 7.96 -23.81
N ARG A 373 -3.86 8.23 -22.75
CA ARG A 373 -3.46 7.89 -21.38
C ARG A 373 -3.14 6.40 -21.21
N ALA A 374 -3.96 5.53 -21.81
CA ALA A 374 -3.72 4.09 -21.81
C ALA A 374 -2.43 3.72 -22.56
N ALA A 375 -2.18 4.34 -23.72
CA ALA A 375 -0.96 4.12 -24.50
C ALA A 375 0.30 4.56 -23.74
N GLU A 376 0.26 5.73 -23.09
CA GLU A 376 1.35 6.28 -22.29
C GLU A 376 1.67 5.38 -21.07
N TYR A 377 0.66 4.91 -20.34
CA TYR A 377 0.88 3.94 -19.25
C TYR A 377 1.37 2.59 -19.75
N LYS A 378 0.98 2.17 -20.95
CA LYS A 378 1.51 0.92 -21.53
C LYS A 378 2.99 1.07 -21.82
N GLU A 379 3.41 2.10 -22.54
CA GLU A 379 4.81 2.36 -22.86
C GLU A 379 5.65 2.48 -21.60
N LEU A 380 5.17 3.24 -20.60
CA LEU A 380 5.83 3.39 -19.31
C LEU A 380 6.06 2.03 -18.62
N GLN A 381 5.03 1.17 -18.53
CA GLN A 381 5.14 -0.13 -17.88
C GLN A 381 6.08 -1.06 -18.63
N GLU A 382 6.08 -1.05 -19.97
CA GLU A 382 7.00 -1.81 -20.82
C GLU A 382 8.46 -1.38 -20.56
N MET A 383 8.73 -0.07 -20.47
CA MET A 383 10.06 0.46 -20.18
C MET A 383 10.54 0.05 -18.77
N VAL A 384 9.70 0.25 -17.76
CA VAL A 384 10.02 -0.14 -16.37
C VAL A 384 10.28 -1.65 -16.26
N TRP A 385 9.50 -2.47 -16.97
CA TRP A 385 9.69 -3.92 -16.99
C TRP A 385 11.04 -4.31 -17.58
N GLN A 386 11.45 -3.67 -18.67
CA GLN A 386 12.74 -3.91 -19.34
C GLN A 386 13.93 -3.41 -18.49
N ASP A 387 13.81 -2.23 -17.90
CA ASP A 387 14.82 -1.64 -17.02
C ASP A 387 15.01 -2.45 -15.73
N ALA A 388 13.98 -3.19 -15.34
CA ALA A 388 13.96 -4.07 -14.17
C ALA A 388 14.51 -3.41 -12.88
N PRO A 389 14.02 -2.25 -12.44
CA PRO A 389 14.45 -1.65 -11.17
C PRO A 389 14.10 -2.53 -9.98
N TRP A 390 13.17 -3.46 -10.19
CA TRP A 390 12.68 -4.43 -9.23
C TRP A 390 12.83 -5.87 -9.73
N ALA A 391 13.01 -6.80 -8.81
CA ALA A 391 12.53 -8.15 -9.04
C ALA A 391 11.03 -8.13 -8.73
N PHE A 392 10.21 -8.33 -9.75
CA PHE A 392 8.75 -8.40 -9.67
C PHE A 392 8.38 -9.76 -9.09
N LEU A 393 7.90 -9.79 -7.82
CA LEU A 393 7.70 -11.05 -7.11
C LEU A 393 6.29 -11.58 -7.27
N VAL A 394 5.34 -11.01 -6.53
CA VAL A 394 3.96 -11.51 -6.50
C VAL A 394 2.94 -10.39 -6.33
N PHE A 395 1.74 -10.63 -6.81
CA PHE A 395 0.53 -9.96 -6.37
C PHE A 395 -0.13 -10.84 -5.31
N GLU A 396 -0.21 -10.36 -4.07
CA GLU A 396 -0.77 -11.12 -2.97
C GLU A 396 -2.30 -11.00 -2.92
N ASP A 397 -2.99 -11.97 -2.33
CA ASP A 397 -4.40 -11.84 -2.03
C ASP A 397 -4.60 -11.25 -0.64
N VAL A 398 -5.64 -10.44 -0.46
CA VAL A 398 -6.13 -10.04 0.85
C VAL A 398 -6.96 -11.18 1.42
N THR A 399 -6.58 -11.62 2.62
CA THR A 399 -7.27 -12.69 3.32
C THR A 399 -7.91 -12.16 4.60
N SER A 400 -9.17 -12.52 4.84
CA SER A 400 -9.87 -12.29 6.10
C SER A 400 -10.73 -13.49 6.46
N ALA A 401 -11.07 -13.64 7.72
CA ALA A 401 -12.03 -14.63 8.13
C ALA A 401 -12.96 -14.05 9.20
N ALA A 402 -14.19 -14.54 9.21
CA ALA A 402 -15.24 -14.04 10.08
C ALA A 402 -16.14 -15.17 10.57
N ASN A 403 -16.85 -14.94 11.69
CA ASN A 403 -17.97 -15.75 12.06
C ASN A 403 -19.06 -15.62 10.99
N LYS A 404 -19.73 -16.70 10.61
CA LYS A 404 -20.76 -16.74 9.56
C LYS A 404 -21.98 -15.87 9.85
N HIS A 405 -22.23 -15.55 11.12
CA HIS A 405 -23.32 -14.68 11.55
C HIS A 405 -23.00 -13.19 11.35
N LEU A 406 -21.74 -12.83 11.17
CA LEU A 406 -21.34 -11.48 10.77
C LEU A 406 -21.61 -11.28 9.28
N LYS A 407 -22.53 -10.36 8.95
CA LYS A 407 -22.98 -10.06 7.59
C LYS A 407 -22.73 -8.61 7.22
N ASN A 408 -22.84 -8.31 5.93
CA ASN A 408 -22.83 -6.94 5.38
C ASN A 408 -21.56 -6.14 5.73
N PHE A 409 -20.42 -6.82 5.87
CA PHE A 409 -19.10 -6.19 5.92
C PHE A 409 -18.35 -6.43 4.60
N ASN A 410 -17.41 -5.54 4.27
CA ASN A 410 -16.58 -5.68 3.08
C ASN A 410 -15.10 -5.77 3.45
N THR A 411 -14.39 -6.68 2.79
CA THR A 411 -12.93 -6.68 2.72
C THR A 411 -12.53 -6.12 1.36
N LEU A 412 -11.76 -5.04 1.35
CA LEU A 412 -11.41 -4.33 0.14
C LEU A 412 -10.05 -4.81 -0.42
N ALA A 413 -9.84 -4.59 -1.71
CA ALA A 413 -8.63 -5.05 -2.41
C ALA A 413 -7.33 -4.40 -1.92
N ASP A 414 -7.39 -3.24 -1.25
CA ASP A 414 -6.25 -2.57 -0.62
C ASP A 414 -5.92 -3.09 0.79
N GLY A 415 -6.69 -4.08 1.28
CA GLY A 415 -6.57 -4.67 2.61
C GLY A 415 -7.34 -3.93 3.70
N SER A 416 -8.05 -2.87 3.37
CA SER A 416 -8.98 -2.22 4.29
C SER A 416 -10.31 -2.98 4.39
N PHE A 417 -11.14 -2.58 5.34
CA PHE A 417 -12.44 -3.22 5.57
C PHE A 417 -13.48 -2.18 6.01
N GLU A 418 -14.75 -2.50 5.72
CA GLU A 418 -15.88 -1.64 6.05
C GLU A 418 -16.88 -2.39 6.92
N PHE A 419 -17.22 -1.79 8.08
CA PHE A 419 -18.17 -2.32 9.05
C PHE A 419 -19.38 -1.42 9.31
N TYR A 420 -19.53 -0.32 8.57
CA TYR A 420 -20.64 0.60 8.84
C TYR A 420 -22.02 0.00 8.57
N SER A 421 -22.11 -0.94 7.63
CA SER A 421 -23.33 -1.71 7.31
C SER A 421 -23.37 -3.08 7.97
N ALA A 422 -22.28 -3.48 8.62
CA ALA A 422 -22.17 -4.80 9.22
C ALA A 422 -23.20 -5.04 10.31
N GLU A 423 -23.73 -6.26 10.37
CA GLU A 423 -24.72 -6.68 11.34
C GLU A 423 -24.52 -8.16 11.72
N TRP A 424 -25.12 -8.54 12.84
CA TRP A 424 -25.20 -9.91 13.28
C TRP A 424 -26.54 -10.50 12.90
N GLN A 425 -26.54 -11.64 12.20
CA GLN A 425 -27.74 -12.39 11.83
C GLN A 425 -27.62 -13.81 12.41
N ASP A 426 -28.65 -14.22 13.16
CA ASP A 426 -28.74 -15.56 13.77
C ASP A 426 -29.01 -16.66 12.74
#